data_0209495b97132db3745d70f42ef6e399
#
_entry.id   0209495b97132db3745d70f42ef6e399
#
_cell.length_a   1.000
_cell.length_b   1.000
_cell.length_c   1.000
_cell.angle_alpha   90.00
_cell.angle_beta   90.00
_cell.angle_gamma   90.00
#
_symmetry.space_group_name_H-M   'P 1'
#
loop_
_entity.id
_entity.type
_entity.pdbx_description
1 polymer ?
#
loop_
_entity_poly.entity_id
_entity_poly.type
_entity_poly.pdbx_seq_one_letter_code
_entity_poly.pdbx_strand_id
1 'polypeptide(L)'
;MENRIVFFLLCCVAYPVMAKNIVLILVDDLDIELDGMKPLIQTQNLIVNKGTSFTNCYAAVPICCPNRASILTGRYQHNHWVLNNSISGGCNDQKWKDGPEKNTFAIHLNKKMGYRTFYAGKYLNQYGTRAAGGLRKPPGWDYWYGLVGNSKYYNYSLSINGTERKYGNQPQDYLTDVIKQYAVDFIKVQTNNTPFLMVLAPPAAHAPFNPASRHNDKYKGTKAKRTASFNNMEERDKHWLARMGPIPLPDGVLPKLDDIYRRRWETLLAVDDMVANIHQSLKLKNILDNTYIIFTSDNGYHVGQFGMPLDKRQPYETDIHIPLYIRGPGIEQSKIAAPVSSVDMFATILDIAGLEYFSDGTSLLKHNLSIDRTLLIEYKGENSEGRSNSGCPTDSDPNLASYVEAYDFTQDPYQLKNLGYAMKRGMRHRFRRRLKNLVKCKDDQCVAIGPDRY
;
A
#
# COMPACT_ATOMS: atom_id res chain seq x y z
N MET A 1 55.81 21.71 -45.89
CA MET A 1 55.27 21.49 -44.52
C MET A 1 53.91 20.92 -44.68
N GLU A 2 53.79 19.56 -44.55
CA GLU A 2 52.53 18.86 -44.67
C GLU A 2 51.84 18.84 -43.29
N ASN A 3 50.66 19.44 -43.21
CA ASN A 3 49.82 19.40 -42.02
C ASN A 3 49.07 18.03 -41.97
N ARG A 4 49.55 17.12 -41.10
CA ARG A 4 48.80 15.88 -40.78
C ARG A 4 47.72 16.19 -39.72
N ILE A 5 46.47 16.18 -40.14
CA ILE A 5 45.30 16.22 -39.24
C ILE A 5 45.08 14.80 -38.69
N VAL A 6 45.27 14.62 -37.38
CA VAL A 6 44.98 13.37 -36.69
C VAL A 6 43.55 13.45 -36.17
N PHE A 7 42.64 12.67 -36.70
CA PHE A 7 41.25 12.49 -36.17
C PHE A 7 41.29 11.49 -35.02
N PHE A 8 41.06 11.96 -33.82
CA PHE A 8 40.72 11.07 -32.68
C PHE A 8 39.25 10.67 -32.78
N LEU A 9 38.96 9.41 -33.13
CA LEU A 9 37.66 8.81 -33.00
C LEU A 9 37.44 8.46 -31.52
N LEU A 10 36.70 9.31 -30.80
CA LEU A 10 36.21 8.93 -29.47
C LEU A 10 35.11 7.85 -29.64
N CYS A 11 35.47 6.56 -29.54
CA CYS A 11 34.50 5.48 -29.35
C CYS A 11 33.87 5.65 -27.96
N CYS A 12 32.71 6.31 -27.90
CA CYS A 12 31.84 6.22 -26.75
C CYS A 12 31.33 4.79 -26.64
N VAL A 13 31.99 3.96 -25.85
CA VAL A 13 31.46 2.66 -25.44
C VAL A 13 30.26 2.96 -24.53
N ALA A 14 29.07 2.97 -25.10
CA ALA A 14 27.85 2.99 -24.31
C ALA A 14 27.77 1.64 -23.57
N TYR A 15 28.18 1.63 -22.32
CA TYR A 15 27.87 0.48 -21.46
C TYR A 15 26.34 0.35 -21.41
N PRO A 16 25.77 -0.80 -21.75
CA PRO A 16 24.33 -0.98 -21.64
C PRO A 16 23.97 -0.77 -20.15
N VAL A 17 23.15 0.23 -19.87
CA VAL A 17 22.61 0.41 -18.53
C VAL A 17 21.80 -0.84 -18.20
N MET A 18 22.34 -1.68 -17.30
CA MET A 18 21.66 -2.89 -16.88
C MET A 18 20.31 -2.52 -16.26
N ALA A 19 19.22 -3.03 -16.84
CA ALA A 19 17.90 -2.82 -16.31
C ALA A 19 17.82 -3.33 -14.86
N LYS A 20 17.16 -2.56 -13.99
CA LYS A 20 17.13 -2.78 -12.55
C LYS A 20 16.06 -3.82 -12.17
N ASN A 21 16.36 -4.69 -11.23
CA ASN A 21 15.35 -5.54 -10.61
C ASN A 21 14.51 -4.73 -9.63
N ILE A 22 13.26 -5.14 -9.45
CA ILE A 22 12.31 -4.48 -8.55
C ILE A 22 11.65 -5.53 -7.68
N VAL A 23 11.72 -5.33 -6.36
CA VAL A 23 10.99 -6.10 -5.34
C VAL A 23 10.05 -5.16 -4.61
N LEU A 24 8.75 -5.38 -4.74
CA LEU A 24 7.71 -4.67 -3.97
C LEU A 24 7.19 -5.61 -2.87
N ILE A 25 7.35 -5.22 -1.62
CA ILE A 25 6.77 -5.89 -0.45
C ILE A 25 5.58 -5.07 -0.02
N LEU A 26 4.37 -5.59 -0.28
CA LEU A 26 3.09 -4.95 -0.03
C LEU A 26 2.35 -5.68 1.08
N VAL A 27 2.52 -5.25 2.32
CA VAL A 27 1.84 -5.83 3.48
C VAL A 27 0.38 -5.38 3.57
N ASP A 28 -0.41 -6.03 4.41
CA ASP A 28 -1.86 -5.84 4.54
C ASP A 28 -2.17 -5.23 5.91
N ASP A 29 -2.85 -4.07 5.95
CA ASP A 29 -3.25 -3.37 7.18
C ASP A 29 -2.09 -2.92 8.09
N LEU A 30 -0.95 -2.47 7.56
CA LEU A 30 0.17 -1.99 8.37
C LEU A 30 0.14 -0.47 8.52
N ASP A 31 -0.04 -0.03 9.75
CA ASP A 31 -0.04 1.38 10.15
C ASP A 31 1.36 1.87 10.57
N ILE A 32 1.54 3.19 10.57
CA ILE A 32 2.67 3.88 11.21
C ILE A 32 2.31 4.32 12.62
N GLU A 33 1.09 4.82 12.83
CA GLU A 33 0.67 5.52 14.02
C GLU A 33 0.65 4.65 15.29
N LEU A 34 0.37 3.38 15.14
CA LEU A 34 0.29 2.42 16.24
C LEU A 34 1.56 1.57 16.37
N ASP A 35 2.71 2.14 15.98
CA ASP A 35 4.02 1.48 16.09
C ASP A 35 4.14 0.18 15.27
N GLY A 36 3.39 0.05 14.16
CA GLY A 36 3.37 -1.15 13.33
C GLY A 36 4.74 -1.57 12.79
N MET A 37 5.68 -0.63 12.67
CA MET A 37 7.05 -0.93 12.25
C MET A 37 7.96 -1.49 13.36
N LYS A 38 7.57 -1.40 14.65
CA LYS A 38 8.42 -1.85 15.78
C LYS A 38 8.86 -3.32 15.71
N PRO A 39 7.99 -4.28 15.36
CA PRO A 39 8.39 -5.70 15.30
C PRO A 39 9.29 -6.03 14.10
N LEU A 40 9.42 -5.13 13.12
CA LEU A 40 10.09 -5.37 11.85
C LEU A 40 11.58 -4.98 11.91
N ILE A 41 12.37 -5.61 12.77
CA ILE A 41 13.77 -5.24 13.03
C ILE A 41 14.67 -5.46 11.83
N GLN A 42 14.54 -6.57 11.11
CA GLN A 42 15.32 -6.85 9.91
C GLN A 42 14.96 -5.88 8.79
N THR A 43 13.69 -5.58 8.63
CA THR A 43 13.19 -4.59 7.67
C THR A 43 13.79 -3.21 7.95
N GLN A 44 13.82 -2.79 9.22
CA GLN A 44 14.46 -1.53 9.62
C GLN A 44 15.95 -1.54 9.27
N ASN A 45 16.68 -2.60 9.63
CA ASN A 45 18.13 -2.67 9.41
C ASN A 45 18.52 -2.79 7.94
N LEU A 46 17.74 -3.55 7.16
CA LEU A 46 18.10 -3.94 5.80
C LEU A 46 17.49 -3.01 4.72
N ILE A 47 16.38 -2.33 5.02
CA ILE A 47 15.69 -1.46 4.07
C ILE A 47 15.68 -0.02 4.57
N VAL A 48 15.07 0.26 5.74
CA VAL A 48 14.86 1.62 6.25
C VAL A 48 16.20 2.35 6.46
N ASN A 49 17.12 1.71 7.17
CA ASN A 49 18.45 2.28 7.49
C ASN A 49 19.46 2.22 6.32
N LYS A 50 19.02 1.77 5.15
CA LYS A 50 19.85 1.65 3.94
C LYS A 50 19.20 2.30 2.71
N GLY A 51 18.14 3.07 2.90
CA GLY A 51 17.39 3.69 1.84
C GLY A 51 16.69 4.96 2.28
N THR A 52 15.80 5.46 1.45
CA THR A 52 15.00 6.65 1.71
C THR A 52 13.67 6.27 2.38
N SER A 53 13.35 6.98 3.47
CA SER A 53 12.09 6.91 4.18
C SER A 53 11.19 8.07 3.78
N PHE A 54 9.99 7.79 3.28
CA PHE A 54 8.97 8.79 3.00
C PHE A 54 8.06 8.90 4.22
N THR A 55 8.28 9.96 5.03
CA THR A 55 7.64 10.06 6.36
C THR A 55 6.17 10.43 6.30
N ASN A 56 5.66 10.91 5.17
CA ASN A 56 4.28 11.33 4.96
C ASN A 56 3.69 10.60 3.74
N CYS A 57 3.60 9.27 3.83
CA CYS A 57 3.01 8.44 2.79
C CYS A 57 1.57 8.07 3.16
N TYR A 58 0.65 8.31 2.24
CA TYR A 58 -0.77 8.09 2.46
C TYR A 58 -1.40 7.12 1.46
N ALA A 59 -2.24 6.24 1.97
CA ALA A 59 -3.13 5.44 1.13
C ALA A 59 -4.14 6.36 0.43
N ALA A 60 -4.28 6.25 -0.88
CA ALA A 60 -5.26 7.03 -1.64
C ALA A 60 -6.71 6.64 -1.29
N VAL A 61 -6.90 5.43 -0.76
CA VAL A 61 -8.17 4.90 -0.27
C VAL A 61 -7.94 4.12 1.01
N PRO A 62 -8.66 4.38 2.11
CA PRO A 62 -8.43 3.73 3.40
C PRO A 62 -8.94 2.28 3.47
N ILE A 63 -8.83 1.50 2.38
CA ILE A 63 -9.27 0.11 2.33
C ILE A 63 -8.58 -0.68 1.22
N CYS A 64 -8.38 -1.98 1.44
CA CYS A 64 -7.52 -2.88 0.68
C CYS A 64 -7.73 -2.84 -0.85
N CYS A 65 -8.88 -3.33 -1.34
CA CYS A 65 -9.07 -3.56 -2.78
C CYS A 65 -8.94 -2.30 -3.62
N PRO A 66 -9.62 -1.18 -3.29
CA PRO A 66 -9.44 0.07 -4.01
C PRO A 66 -8.01 0.60 -3.98
N ASN A 67 -7.36 0.58 -2.80
CA ASN A 67 -5.99 1.09 -2.74
C ASN A 67 -4.99 0.19 -3.45
N ARG A 68 -5.16 -1.14 -3.42
CA ARG A 68 -4.35 -2.07 -4.25
C ARG A 68 -4.56 -1.82 -5.73
N ALA A 69 -5.78 -1.49 -6.17
CA ALA A 69 -6.06 -1.06 -7.54
C ALA A 69 -5.32 0.25 -7.88
N SER A 70 -5.30 1.23 -6.96
CA SER A 70 -4.52 2.46 -7.11
C SER A 70 -3.01 2.18 -7.23
N ILE A 71 -2.46 1.33 -6.38
CA ILE A 71 -1.04 0.94 -6.43
C ILE A 71 -0.70 0.28 -7.78
N LEU A 72 -1.54 -0.64 -8.24
CA LEU A 72 -1.31 -1.40 -9.48
C LEU A 72 -1.40 -0.55 -10.74
N THR A 73 -2.26 0.47 -10.76
CA THR A 73 -2.62 1.24 -11.97
C THR A 73 -2.13 2.68 -11.98
N GLY A 74 -1.70 3.22 -10.82
CA GLY A 74 -1.36 4.63 -10.67
C GLY A 74 -2.56 5.56 -10.81
N ARG A 75 -3.77 5.07 -10.52
CA ARG A 75 -5.02 5.81 -10.69
C ARG A 75 -5.71 6.03 -9.35
N TYR A 76 -6.38 7.16 -9.20
CA TYR A 76 -7.31 7.39 -8.12
C TYR A 76 -8.58 6.55 -8.27
N GLN A 77 -9.33 6.38 -7.20
CA GLN A 77 -10.54 5.56 -7.15
C GLN A 77 -11.56 5.97 -8.22
N HIS A 78 -11.76 7.26 -8.47
CA HIS A 78 -12.68 7.77 -9.48
C HIS A 78 -12.25 7.47 -10.94
N ASN A 79 -10.97 7.11 -11.16
CA ASN A 79 -10.43 6.75 -12.47
C ASN A 79 -10.35 5.24 -12.71
N HIS A 80 -10.19 4.41 -11.67
CA HIS A 80 -10.18 2.94 -11.82
C HIS A 80 -11.49 2.25 -11.42
N TRP A 81 -12.42 2.96 -10.78
CA TRP A 81 -13.79 2.49 -10.45
C TRP A 81 -13.88 1.27 -9.52
N VAL A 82 -12.86 0.94 -8.79
CA VAL A 82 -12.91 -0.04 -7.70
C VAL A 82 -13.27 0.72 -6.42
N LEU A 83 -14.53 0.61 -5.98
CA LEU A 83 -15.09 1.49 -4.95
C LEU A 83 -14.96 0.92 -3.53
N ASN A 84 -14.97 -0.42 -3.40
CA ASN A 84 -14.86 -1.10 -2.10
C ASN A 84 -14.35 -2.55 -2.26
N ASN A 85 -14.37 -3.33 -1.18
CA ASN A 85 -13.87 -4.71 -1.17
C ASN A 85 -14.82 -5.75 -1.77
N SER A 86 -16.01 -5.35 -2.21
CA SER A 86 -16.99 -6.28 -2.79
C SER A 86 -16.90 -6.32 -4.32
N ILE A 87 -17.36 -7.42 -4.93
CA ILE A 87 -17.45 -7.55 -6.40
C ILE A 87 -18.41 -6.50 -6.97
N SER A 88 -19.53 -6.25 -6.30
CA SER A 88 -20.49 -5.22 -6.71
C SER A 88 -19.91 -3.80 -6.66
N GLY A 89 -18.90 -3.57 -5.81
CA GLY A 89 -18.14 -2.33 -5.75
C GLY A 89 -16.95 -2.28 -6.70
N GLY A 90 -16.84 -3.18 -7.65
CA GLY A 90 -15.78 -3.20 -8.67
C GLY A 90 -14.54 -4.02 -8.32
N CYS A 91 -14.47 -4.59 -7.10
CA CYS A 91 -13.32 -5.37 -6.69
C CYS A 91 -13.28 -6.73 -7.44
N ASN A 92 -12.32 -6.87 -8.34
CA ASN A 92 -12.15 -8.09 -9.13
C ASN A 92 -13.37 -8.47 -10.01
N ASP A 93 -14.22 -7.51 -10.30
CA ASP A 93 -15.36 -7.68 -11.20
C ASP A 93 -14.93 -7.77 -12.68
N GLN A 94 -15.89 -7.87 -13.58
CA GLN A 94 -15.60 -7.93 -15.00
C GLN A 94 -15.09 -6.58 -15.55
N LYS A 95 -15.57 -5.44 -15.00
CA LYS A 95 -15.11 -4.11 -15.44
C LYS A 95 -13.64 -3.87 -15.09
N TRP A 96 -13.21 -4.30 -13.89
CA TRP A 96 -11.80 -4.30 -13.51
C TRP A 96 -10.95 -5.08 -14.51
N LYS A 97 -11.35 -6.31 -14.84
CA LYS A 97 -10.61 -7.22 -15.77
C LYS A 97 -10.54 -6.68 -17.19
N ASP A 98 -11.62 -6.09 -17.67
CA ASP A 98 -11.71 -5.58 -19.05
C ASP A 98 -11.06 -4.22 -19.24
N GLY A 99 -10.90 -3.47 -18.17
CA GLY A 99 -10.35 -2.12 -18.14
C GLY A 99 -9.04 -2.00 -17.37
N PRO A 100 -9.08 -1.55 -16.08
CA PRO A 100 -7.88 -1.16 -15.34
C PRO A 100 -6.81 -2.25 -15.20
N GLU A 101 -7.21 -3.53 -15.06
CA GLU A 101 -6.26 -4.64 -14.94
C GLU A 101 -5.36 -4.79 -16.17
N LYS A 102 -5.82 -4.36 -17.34
CA LYS A 102 -5.03 -4.38 -18.60
C LYS A 102 -4.00 -3.26 -18.68
N ASN A 103 -3.93 -2.40 -17.66
CA ASN A 103 -3.01 -1.27 -17.60
C ASN A 103 -2.25 -1.19 -16.27
N THR A 104 -1.91 -2.33 -15.67
CA THR A 104 -1.08 -2.39 -14.46
C THR A 104 0.40 -2.24 -14.80
N PHE A 105 1.21 -1.82 -13.81
CA PHE A 105 2.68 -1.74 -13.99
C PHE A 105 3.28 -3.09 -14.44
N ALA A 106 2.71 -4.21 -14.03
CA ALA A 106 3.19 -5.53 -14.43
C ALA A 106 3.11 -5.75 -15.95
N ILE A 107 2.02 -5.34 -16.56
CA ILE A 107 1.85 -5.44 -18.03
C ILE A 107 2.88 -4.59 -18.76
N HIS A 108 3.09 -3.34 -18.29
CA HIS A 108 4.06 -2.44 -18.90
C HIS A 108 5.47 -3.02 -18.82
N LEU A 109 5.89 -3.50 -17.65
CA LEU A 109 7.22 -4.08 -17.48
C LEU A 109 7.38 -5.38 -18.28
N ASN A 110 6.41 -6.29 -18.22
CA ASN A 110 6.47 -7.55 -18.93
C ASN A 110 6.46 -7.37 -20.44
N LYS A 111 5.48 -6.61 -20.99
CA LYS A 111 5.27 -6.53 -22.45
C LYS A 111 6.19 -5.53 -23.14
N LYS A 112 6.55 -4.40 -22.49
CA LYS A 112 7.35 -3.35 -23.12
C LYS A 112 8.85 -3.45 -22.82
N MET A 113 9.21 -3.99 -21.63
CA MET A 113 10.60 -4.01 -21.16
C MET A 113 11.17 -5.42 -20.98
N GLY A 114 10.38 -6.47 -21.23
CA GLY A 114 10.84 -7.85 -21.15
C GLY A 114 11.18 -8.32 -19.72
N TYR A 115 10.59 -7.68 -18.70
CA TYR A 115 10.77 -8.12 -17.32
C TYR A 115 10.12 -9.49 -17.11
N ARG A 116 10.81 -10.36 -16.36
CA ARG A 116 10.18 -11.51 -15.73
C ARG A 116 9.36 -11.03 -14.54
N THR A 117 8.08 -11.38 -14.49
CA THR A 117 7.16 -10.86 -13.49
C THR A 117 6.67 -11.97 -12.56
N PHE A 118 6.78 -11.72 -11.25
CA PHE A 118 6.42 -12.64 -10.18
C PHE A 118 5.47 -11.98 -9.20
N TYR A 119 4.40 -12.67 -8.83
CA TYR A 119 3.45 -12.25 -7.80
C TYR A 119 3.17 -13.40 -6.84
N ALA A 120 3.23 -13.15 -5.51
CA ALA A 120 2.82 -14.13 -4.50
C ALA A 120 2.06 -13.49 -3.35
N GLY A 121 0.88 -14.02 -3.02
CA GLY A 121 0.04 -13.59 -1.91
C GLY A 121 -1.27 -12.94 -2.32
N LYS A 122 -1.78 -12.02 -1.46
CA LYS A 122 -3.06 -11.33 -1.67
C LYS A 122 -2.98 -10.34 -2.84
N TYR A 123 -3.84 -10.54 -3.83
CA TYR A 123 -3.99 -9.63 -4.98
C TYR A 123 -5.06 -8.56 -4.66
N LEU A 124 -6.27 -8.77 -5.11
CA LEU A 124 -7.46 -8.00 -4.76
C LEU A 124 -8.41 -8.90 -3.97
N ASN A 125 -9.24 -8.33 -3.12
CA ASN A 125 -10.23 -9.11 -2.37
C ASN A 125 -11.12 -9.92 -3.33
N GLN A 126 -11.57 -11.08 -2.90
CA GLN A 126 -12.38 -12.02 -3.69
C GLN A 126 -11.68 -12.66 -4.91
N TYR A 127 -10.38 -12.39 -5.16
CA TYR A 127 -9.66 -13.03 -6.26
C TYR A 127 -9.82 -14.56 -6.22
N GLY A 128 -10.03 -15.17 -7.38
CA GLY A 128 -10.12 -16.63 -7.54
C GLY A 128 -11.40 -17.26 -7.05
N THR A 129 -12.32 -16.54 -6.42
CA THR A 129 -13.65 -17.06 -6.06
C THR A 129 -14.51 -17.24 -7.30
N ARG A 130 -15.51 -18.15 -7.22
CA ARG A 130 -16.46 -18.37 -8.32
C ARG A 130 -17.17 -17.08 -8.72
N ALA A 131 -17.57 -16.26 -7.75
CA ALA A 131 -18.24 -14.98 -7.99
C ALA A 131 -17.35 -13.96 -8.72
N ALA A 132 -16.01 -14.03 -8.49
CA ALA A 132 -15.04 -13.23 -9.22
C ALA A 132 -14.57 -13.88 -10.54
N GLY A 133 -15.25 -14.88 -11.06
CA GLY A 133 -14.92 -15.56 -12.31
C GLY A 133 -13.87 -16.68 -12.18
N GLY A 134 -13.61 -17.16 -10.96
CA GLY A 134 -12.74 -18.31 -10.71
C GLY A 134 -11.25 -18.02 -10.79
N LEU A 135 -10.49 -19.10 -10.81
CA LEU A 135 -9.04 -19.06 -10.86
C LEU A 135 -8.56 -18.63 -12.24
N ARG A 136 -7.60 -17.75 -12.28
CA ARG A 136 -6.94 -17.28 -13.48
C ARG A 136 -5.57 -16.71 -13.17
N LYS A 137 -4.73 -16.57 -14.13
CA LYS A 137 -3.51 -15.76 -14.05
C LYS A 137 -3.82 -14.37 -14.62
N PRO A 138 -3.76 -13.28 -13.81
CA PRO A 138 -3.95 -11.93 -14.33
C PRO A 138 -2.88 -11.59 -15.40
N PRO A 139 -3.20 -10.73 -16.36
CA PRO A 139 -2.26 -10.41 -17.43
C PRO A 139 -1.02 -9.67 -16.90
N GLY A 140 0.11 -9.88 -17.58
CA GLY A 140 1.39 -9.26 -17.21
C GLY A 140 2.21 -10.01 -16.15
N TRP A 141 1.75 -11.15 -15.66
CA TRP A 141 2.48 -11.99 -14.71
C TRP A 141 2.96 -13.29 -15.36
N ASP A 142 4.25 -13.60 -15.23
CA ASP A 142 4.82 -14.88 -15.70
C ASP A 142 4.66 -15.96 -14.64
N TYR A 143 4.96 -15.62 -13.39
CA TYR A 143 4.86 -16.49 -12.21
C TYR A 143 3.79 -15.94 -11.28
N TRP A 144 2.75 -16.74 -11.05
CA TRP A 144 1.58 -16.30 -10.29
C TRP A 144 1.23 -17.28 -9.17
N TYR A 145 1.21 -16.78 -7.93
CA TYR A 145 0.86 -17.51 -6.71
C TYR A 145 -0.18 -16.70 -5.91
N GLY A 146 -1.33 -16.46 -6.51
CA GLY A 146 -2.37 -15.58 -5.96
C GLY A 146 -3.20 -16.25 -4.88
N LEU A 147 -3.34 -15.60 -3.71
CA LEU A 147 -4.23 -16.03 -2.65
C LEU A 147 -5.69 -15.98 -3.10
N VAL A 148 -6.42 -17.09 -2.93
CA VAL A 148 -7.84 -17.18 -3.27
C VAL A 148 -8.70 -16.58 -2.15
N GLY A 149 -9.58 -15.66 -2.52
CA GLY A 149 -10.52 -15.02 -1.59
C GLY A 149 -9.91 -13.85 -0.81
N ASN A 150 -10.04 -13.90 0.50
CA ASN A 150 -9.56 -12.88 1.43
C ASN A 150 -8.37 -13.39 2.26
N SER A 151 -7.77 -12.52 3.06
CA SER A 151 -6.60 -12.80 3.88
C SER A 151 -6.80 -13.99 4.81
N LYS A 152 -5.88 -14.95 4.73
CA LYS A 152 -5.78 -16.16 5.56
C LYS A 152 -4.31 -16.47 5.79
N TYR A 153 -4.00 -17.14 6.89
CA TYR A 153 -2.64 -17.57 7.22
C TYR A 153 -2.44 -19.07 7.07
N TYR A 154 -3.53 -19.85 7.29
CA TYR A 154 -3.62 -21.30 7.19
C TYR A 154 -4.94 -21.70 6.50
N ASN A 155 -5.08 -22.95 6.08
CA ASN A 155 -6.31 -23.50 5.47
C ASN A 155 -6.80 -22.62 4.29
N TYR A 156 -5.90 -22.34 3.37
CA TYR A 156 -6.15 -21.47 2.20
C TYR A 156 -5.87 -22.22 0.90
N SER A 157 -6.26 -21.61 -0.20
CA SER A 157 -5.86 -22.02 -1.55
C SER A 157 -5.02 -20.93 -2.21
N LEU A 158 -4.03 -21.33 -2.99
CA LEU A 158 -3.35 -20.48 -3.96
C LEU A 158 -3.76 -20.87 -5.38
N SER A 159 -3.92 -19.88 -6.24
CA SER A 159 -3.92 -20.06 -7.68
C SER A 159 -2.47 -20.05 -8.15
N ILE A 160 -1.94 -21.21 -8.54
CA ILE A 160 -0.60 -21.32 -9.12
C ILE A 160 -0.75 -21.33 -10.62
N ASN A 161 -0.49 -20.19 -11.26
CA ASN A 161 -0.66 -19.99 -12.71
C ASN A 161 -2.05 -20.39 -13.23
N GLY A 162 -3.11 -20.22 -12.43
CA GLY A 162 -4.49 -20.58 -12.75
C GLY A 162 -4.95 -21.94 -12.22
N THR A 163 -4.06 -22.75 -11.64
CA THR A 163 -4.39 -24.05 -11.02
C THR A 163 -4.45 -23.93 -9.51
N GLU A 164 -5.48 -24.51 -8.88
CA GLU A 164 -5.64 -24.48 -7.43
C GLU A 164 -4.63 -25.39 -6.73
N ARG A 165 -3.99 -24.88 -5.69
CA ARG A 165 -3.25 -25.66 -4.70
C ARG A 165 -3.76 -25.32 -3.30
N LYS A 166 -4.21 -26.34 -2.56
CA LYS A 166 -4.68 -26.20 -1.19
C LYS A 166 -3.54 -26.41 -0.19
N TYR A 167 -3.57 -25.61 0.86
CA TYR A 167 -2.65 -25.70 2.00
C TYR A 167 -3.44 -25.93 3.28
N GLY A 168 -2.84 -26.67 4.20
CA GLY A 168 -3.45 -27.05 5.47
C GLY A 168 -3.14 -26.07 6.61
N ASN A 169 -2.95 -26.63 7.80
CA ASN A 169 -2.70 -25.88 9.03
C ASN A 169 -1.38 -26.27 9.72
N GLN A 170 -0.52 -27.02 9.03
CA GLN A 170 0.78 -27.36 9.57
C GLN A 170 1.72 -26.13 9.56
N PRO A 171 2.74 -26.07 10.41
CA PRO A 171 3.67 -24.92 10.46
C PRO A 171 4.25 -24.53 9.10
N GLN A 172 4.56 -25.49 8.24
CA GLN A 172 5.06 -25.25 6.87
C GLN A 172 4.03 -24.70 5.92
N ASP A 173 2.72 -24.74 6.25
CA ASP A 173 1.63 -24.20 5.44
C ASP A 173 1.39 -22.71 5.74
N TYR A 174 2.13 -22.11 6.67
CA TYR A 174 1.96 -20.69 6.99
C TYR A 174 2.19 -19.81 5.76
N LEU A 175 1.18 -19.06 5.35
CA LEU A 175 1.16 -18.40 4.04
C LEU A 175 2.37 -17.49 3.79
N THR A 176 2.80 -16.70 4.78
CA THR A 176 3.97 -15.83 4.61
C THR A 176 5.24 -16.62 4.35
N ASP A 177 5.41 -17.79 4.98
CA ASP A 177 6.55 -18.68 4.73
C ASP A 177 6.48 -19.33 3.35
N VAL A 178 5.28 -19.70 2.90
CA VAL A 178 5.06 -20.24 1.56
C VAL A 178 5.39 -19.18 0.49
N ILE A 179 4.96 -17.92 0.68
CA ILE A 179 5.32 -16.78 -0.19
C ILE A 179 6.85 -16.61 -0.23
N LYS A 180 7.50 -16.61 0.95
CA LYS A 180 8.95 -16.52 1.08
C LYS A 180 9.66 -17.61 0.28
N GLN A 181 9.20 -18.87 0.41
CA GLN A 181 9.82 -20.00 -0.27
C GLN A 181 9.74 -19.87 -1.79
N TYR A 182 8.57 -19.57 -2.34
CA TYR A 182 8.42 -19.33 -3.78
C TYR A 182 9.28 -18.17 -4.30
N ALA A 183 9.40 -17.10 -3.53
CA ALA A 183 10.23 -15.95 -3.88
C ALA A 183 11.72 -16.30 -3.87
N VAL A 184 12.20 -17.03 -2.85
CA VAL A 184 13.60 -17.50 -2.77
C VAL A 184 13.93 -18.44 -3.94
N ASP A 185 13.03 -19.36 -4.27
CA ASP A 185 13.23 -20.29 -5.38
C ASP A 185 13.22 -19.55 -6.74
N PHE A 186 12.37 -18.52 -6.89
CA PHE A 186 12.41 -17.67 -8.06
C PHE A 186 13.75 -16.92 -8.18
N ILE A 187 14.29 -16.34 -7.08
CA ILE A 187 15.57 -15.63 -7.10
C ILE A 187 16.72 -16.55 -7.50
N LYS A 188 16.73 -17.81 -7.01
CA LYS A 188 17.80 -18.79 -7.31
C LYS A 188 17.99 -19.02 -8.81
N VAL A 189 16.90 -18.99 -9.58
CA VAL A 189 16.93 -19.28 -11.03
C VAL A 189 17.06 -18.03 -11.90
N GLN A 190 17.15 -16.82 -11.30
CA GLN A 190 17.38 -15.62 -12.09
C GLN A 190 18.79 -15.53 -12.66
N THR A 191 18.91 -14.86 -13.79
CA THR A 191 20.19 -14.52 -14.42
C THR A 191 20.37 -13.01 -14.46
N ASN A 192 21.60 -12.53 -14.58
CA ASN A 192 21.89 -11.11 -14.67
C ASN A 192 21.39 -10.44 -15.95
N ASN A 193 20.97 -11.24 -16.96
CA ASN A 193 20.64 -10.74 -18.30
C ASN A 193 19.17 -10.33 -18.44
N THR A 194 18.29 -10.74 -17.52
CA THR A 194 16.86 -10.44 -17.61
C THR A 194 16.40 -9.82 -16.30
N PRO A 195 15.93 -8.57 -16.32
CA PRO A 195 15.41 -7.92 -15.13
C PRO A 195 14.11 -8.58 -14.67
N PHE A 196 13.78 -8.43 -13.39
CA PHE A 196 12.53 -8.93 -12.86
C PHE A 196 11.78 -7.92 -12.00
N LEU A 197 10.47 -8.06 -12.01
CA LEU A 197 9.56 -7.47 -11.03
C LEU A 197 9.02 -8.58 -10.14
N MET A 198 9.21 -8.47 -8.83
CA MET A 198 8.67 -9.37 -7.83
C MET A 198 7.75 -8.60 -6.89
N VAL A 199 6.49 -9.04 -6.74
CA VAL A 199 5.56 -8.51 -5.75
C VAL A 199 5.25 -9.58 -4.71
N LEU A 200 5.54 -9.27 -3.45
CA LEU A 200 5.29 -10.10 -2.29
C LEU A 200 4.21 -9.46 -1.44
N ALA A 201 3.05 -10.09 -1.37
CA ALA A 201 1.87 -9.55 -0.73
C ALA A 201 1.35 -10.47 0.40
N PRO A 202 2.09 -10.55 1.54
CA PRO A 202 1.67 -11.36 2.69
C PRO A 202 0.37 -10.82 3.30
N PRO A 203 -0.42 -11.67 4.00
CA PRO A 203 -1.67 -11.24 4.64
C PRO A 203 -1.49 -10.48 5.95
N ALA A 204 -0.27 -10.38 6.49
CA ALA A 204 0.02 -9.68 7.74
C ALA A 204 -0.01 -8.14 7.54
N ALA A 205 -0.55 -7.38 8.47
CA ALA A 205 -1.09 -7.76 9.78
C ALA A 205 -2.63 -7.85 9.82
N HIS A 206 -3.29 -8.28 8.73
CA HIS A 206 -4.76 -8.34 8.58
C HIS A 206 -5.37 -9.46 9.45
N ALA A 207 -6.66 -9.34 9.78
CA ALA A 207 -7.44 -10.43 10.38
C ALA A 207 -7.34 -11.72 9.53
N PRO A 208 -7.36 -12.92 10.16
CA PRO A 208 -7.71 -13.24 11.54
C PRO A 208 -6.56 -13.17 12.56
N PHE A 209 -5.47 -12.48 12.29
CA PHE A 209 -4.35 -12.22 13.21
C PHE A 209 -3.68 -13.50 13.76
N ASN A 210 -3.50 -14.51 12.93
CA ASN A 210 -2.88 -15.76 13.32
C ASN A 210 -1.37 -15.72 13.06
N PRO A 211 -0.50 -15.59 14.08
CA PRO A 211 0.93 -15.62 13.88
C PRO A 211 1.43 -17.03 13.52
N ALA A 212 2.60 -17.11 12.94
CA ALA A 212 3.31 -18.38 12.81
C ALA A 212 3.59 -18.96 14.21
N SER A 213 3.52 -20.29 14.37
CA SER A 213 3.67 -20.95 15.66
C SER A 213 4.95 -20.56 16.41
N ARG A 214 6.08 -20.36 15.69
CA ARG A 214 7.36 -19.89 16.24
C ARG A 214 7.33 -18.45 16.79
N HIS A 215 6.30 -17.68 16.44
CA HIS A 215 6.13 -16.27 16.82
C HIS A 215 5.00 -16.03 17.82
N ASN A 216 4.26 -17.08 18.18
CA ASN A 216 3.23 -17.00 19.22
C ASN A 216 3.83 -16.47 20.52
N ASP A 217 3.08 -15.60 21.18
CA ASP A 217 3.37 -15.04 22.50
C ASP A 217 4.69 -14.26 22.62
N LYS A 218 5.33 -13.91 21.50
CA LYS A 218 6.57 -13.10 21.50
C LYS A 218 6.36 -11.72 22.12
N TYR A 219 5.15 -11.20 22.02
CA TYR A 219 4.76 -9.91 22.58
C TYR A 219 3.73 -10.04 23.72
N LYS A 220 3.73 -11.18 24.44
CA LYS A 220 2.83 -11.39 25.58
C LYS A 220 2.89 -10.23 26.56
N GLY A 221 1.70 -9.70 26.94
CA GLY A 221 1.56 -8.55 27.84
C GLY A 221 1.65 -7.18 27.17
N THR A 222 2.01 -7.10 25.88
CA THR A 222 1.96 -5.84 25.13
C THR A 222 0.52 -5.39 24.96
N LYS A 223 0.26 -4.11 25.22
CA LYS A 223 -1.05 -3.47 25.09
C LYS A 223 -1.09 -2.58 23.86
N ALA A 224 -2.28 -2.42 23.30
CA ALA A 224 -2.52 -1.46 22.24
C ALA A 224 -2.05 -0.06 22.67
N LYS A 225 -1.48 0.68 21.73
CA LYS A 225 -0.92 2.02 21.99
C LYS A 225 -2.03 2.96 22.49
N ARG A 226 -1.86 3.49 23.69
CA ARG A 226 -2.81 4.44 24.31
C ARG A 226 -2.47 5.86 23.84
N THR A 227 -2.77 6.15 22.58
CA THR A 227 -2.71 7.51 22.03
C THR A 227 -3.73 8.41 22.73
N ALA A 228 -3.61 9.72 22.59
CA ALA A 228 -4.61 10.64 23.17
C ALA A 228 -6.02 10.40 22.58
N SER A 229 -6.11 9.92 21.33
CA SER A 229 -7.39 9.54 20.72
C SER A 229 -7.89 8.13 21.10
N PHE A 230 -7.06 7.31 21.80
CA PHE A 230 -7.47 5.95 22.17
C PHE A 230 -8.63 5.99 23.18
N ASN A 231 -9.75 5.35 22.81
CA ASN A 231 -10.96 5.27 23.61
C ASN A 231 -11.45 6.63 24.14
N ASN A 232 -11.15 7.69 23.40
CA ASN A 232 -11.43 9.07 23.76
C ASN A 232 -11.94 9.85 22.55
N MET A 233 -12.93 10.69 22.80
CA MET A 233 -13.44 11.69 21.88
C MET A 233 -13.84 12.91 22.72
N GLU A 234 -12.90 13.83 22.91
CA GLU A 234 -13.09 15.03 23.76
C GLU A 234 -14.22 15.92 23.24
N GLU A 235 -14.21 16.17 21.94
CA GLU A 235 -15.25 16.93 21.28
C GLU A 235 -16.05 15.97 20.37
N ARG A 236 -17.37 15.91 20.51
CA ARG A 236 -18.26 15.14 19.62
C ARG A 236 -18.44 15.83 18.27
N ASP A 237 -17.35 16.37 17.74
CA ASP A 237 -17.26 17.11 16.49
C ASP A 237 -16.70 16.28 15.33
N LYS A 238 -16.63 14.94 15.51
CA LYS A 238 -16.24 13.97 14.48
C LYS A 238 -17.41 13.57 13.59
N HIS A 239 -17.10 13.01 12.45
CA HIS A 239 -18.07 12.39 11.59
C HIS A 239 -18.99 11.42 12.36
N TRP A 240 -20.26 11.35 11.98
CA TRP A 240 -21.25 10.56 12.72
C TRP A 240 -20.87 9.10 12.91
N LEU A 241 -20.13 8.48 11.98
CA LEU A 241 -19.62 7.10 12.12
C LEU A 241 -18.74 6.94 13.36
N ALA A 242 -17.80 7.84 13.60
CA ALA A 242 -16.97 7.82 14.81
C ALA A 242 -17.77 8.03 16.10
N ARG A 243 -18.97 8.63 15.99
CA ARG A 243 -19.87 8.92 17.12
C ARG A 243 -20.92 7.85 17.41
N MET A 244 -20.99 6.78 16.57
CA MET A 244 -22.04 5.75 16.69
C MET A 244 -21.87 4.84 17.91
N GLY A 245 -20.63 4.60 18.32
CA GLY A 245 -20.35 3.65 19.41
C GLY A 245 -20.45 4.28 20.79
N PRO A 246 -20.49 3.45 21.86
CA PRO A 246 -20.28 3.93 23.19
C PRO A 246 -18.84 4.46 23.35
N ILE A 247 -18.69 5.68 23.88
CA ILE A 247 -17.41 6.30 24.18
C ILE A 247 -17.49 6.80 25.62
N PRO A 248 -16.65 6.27 26.50
CA PRO A 248 -15.63 5.23 26.28
C PRO A 248 -16.19 3.87 25.90
N LEU A 249 -15.37 3.05 25.22
CA LEU A 249 -15.68 1.65 24.95
C LEU A 249 -15.86 0.88 26.27
N PRO A 250 -16.77 -0.12 26.31
CA PRO A 250 -16.96 -0.95 27.50
C PRO A 250 -15.65 -1.64 27.93
N ASP A 251 -15.42 -1.76 29.24
CA ASP A 251 -14.18 -2.33 29.81
C ASP A 251 -13.83 -3.71 29.27
N GLY A 252 -14.84 -4.56 29.00
CA GLY A 252 -14.64 -5.89 28.42
C GLY A 252 -14.12 -5.91 26.98
N VAL A 253 -14.12 -4.77 26.28
CA VAL A 253 -13.59 -4.64 24.91
C VAL A 253 -12.07 -4.41 24.93
N LEU A 254 -11.55 -3.66 25.88
CA LEU A 254 -10.15 -3.25 25.92
C LEU A 254 -9.14 -4.42 25.94
N PRO A 255 -9.34 -5.51 26.72
CA PRO A 255 -8.44 -6.67 26.66
C PRO A 255 -8.42 -7.37 25.30
N LYS A 256 -9.53 -7.34 24.56
CA LYS A 256 -9.62 -7.91 23.20
C LYS A 256 -8.83 -7.05 22.21
N LEU A 257 -8.87 -5.73 22.36
CA LEU A 257 -8.07 -4.81 21.54
C LEU A 257 -6.58 -5.00 21.81
N ASP A 258 -6.19 -5.20 23.06
CA ASP A 258 -4.80 -5.49 23.43
C ASP A 258 -4.31 -6.82 22.83
N ASP A 259 -5.15 -7.87 22.83
CA ASP A 259 -4.84 -9.15 22.21
C ASP A 259 -4.70 -9.02 20.67
N ILE A 260 -5.61 -8.32 20.01
CA ILE A 260 -5.54 -8.07 18.57
C ILE A 260 -4.28 -7.29 18.21
N TYR A 261 -3.97 -6.23 18.93
CA TYR A 261 -2.78 -5.42 18.71
C TYR A 261 -1.50 -6.26 18.81
N ARG A 262 -1.38 -7.06 19.87
CA ARG A 262 -0.26 -7.98 20.08
C ARG A 262 -0.15 -8.99 18.93
N ARG A 263 -1.26 -9.64 18.54
CA ARG A 263 -1.28 -10.62 17.45
C ARG A 263 -0.92 -10.01 16.10
N ARG A 264 -1.33 -8.78 15.83
CA ARG A 264 -0.89 -8.04 14.65
C ARG A 264 0.64 -7.96 14.58
N TRP A 265 1.29 -7.57 15.68
CA TRP A 265 2.74 -7.53 15.76
C TRP A 265 3.39 -8.91 15.58
N GLU A 266 2.81 -9.95 16.16
CA GLU A 266 3.32 -11.31 16.03
C GLU A 266 3.22 -11.85 14.61
N THR A 267 2.18 -11.47 13.84
CA THR A 267 2.09 -11.83 12.42
C THR A 267 3.17 -11.16 11.56
N LEU A 268 3.57 -9.94 11.92
CA LEU A 268 4.60 -9.18 11.22
C LEU A 268 6.00 -9.78 11.36
N LEU A 269 6.26 -10.56 12.41
CA LEU A 269 7.57 -11.23 12.58
C LEU A 269 7.88 -12.20 11.42
N ALA A 270 6.88 -12.87 10.87
CA ALA A 270 7.09 -13.71 9.70
C ALA A 270 7.35 -12.89 8.41
N VAL A 271 6.83 -11.67 8.34
CA VAL A 271 7.19 -10.71 7.25
C VAL A 271 8.65 -10.28 7.40
N ASP A 272 9.08 -10.00 8.62
CA ASP A 272 10.47 -9.63 8.90
C ASP A 272 11.45 -10.75 8.55
N ASP A 273 11.11 -12.02 8.89
CA ASP A 273 11.82 -13.21 8.43
C ASP A 273 11.87 -13.29 6.90
N MET A 274 10.76 -13.01 6.21
CA MET A 274 10.69 -13.03 4.75
C MET A 274 11.62 -11.97 4.15
N VAL A 275 11.59 -10.74 4.64
CA VAL A 275 12.47 -9.64 4.18
C VAL A 275 13.95 -10.04 4.31
N ALA A 276 14.34 -10.58 5.48
CA ALA A 276 15.72 -11.02 5.72
C ALA A 276 16.15 -12.09 4.70
N ASN A 277 15.30 -13.08 4.45
CA ASN A 277 15.60 -14.18 3.51
C ASN A 277 15.68 -13.69 2.05
N ILE A 278 14.79 -12.79 1.62
CA ILE A 278 14.83 -12.20 0.27
C ILE A 278 16.11 -11.38 0.10
N HIS A 279 16.42 -10.51 1.05
CA HIS A 279 17.65 -9.72 1.03
C HIS A 279 18.90 -10.61 0.94
N GLN A 280 18.99 -11.66 1.77
CA GLN A 280 20.09 -12.61 1.75
C GLN A 280 20.18 -13.37 0.41
N SER A 281 19.05 -13.77 -0.17
CA SER A 281 19.01 -14.47 -1.45
C SER A 281 19.51 -13.58 -2.61
N LEU A 282 19.10 -12.30 -2.64
CA LEU A 282 19.59 -11.31 -3.61
C LEU A 282 21.11 -11.08 -3.45
N LYS A 283 21.61 -11.01 -2.20
CA LYS A 283 23.04 -10.85 -1.90
C LYS A 283 23.86 -12.05 -2.35
N LEU A 284 23.42 -13.27 -2.02
CA LEU A 284 24.11 -14.51 -2.43
C LEU A 284 24.12 -14.68 -3.97
N LYS A 285 23.13 -14.14 -4.64
CA LYS A 285 23.03 -14.14 -6.12
C LYS A 285 23.85 -13.03 -6.77
N ASN A 286 24.46 -12.12 -5.98
CA ASN A 286 25.19 -10.93 -6.43
C ASN A 286 24.34 -9.97 -7.29
N ILE A 287 23.02 -9.86 -6.99
CA ILE A 287 22.09 -8.95 -7.69
C ILE A 287 21.46 -7.93 -6.77
N LEU A 288 21.80 -7.91 -5.48
CA LEU A 288 21.26 -6.97 -4.50
C LEU A 288 21.52 -5.51 -4.92
N ASP A 289 22.73 -5.19 -5.34
CA ASP A 289 23.13 -3.82 -5.71
C ASP A 289 22.53 -3.35 -7.04
N ASN A 290 21.89 -4.25 -7.79
CA ASN A 290 21.09 -3.94 -8.98
C ASN A 290 19.58 -4.08 -8.74
N THR A 291 19.14 -4.12 -7.47
CA THR A 291 17.74 -4.36 -7.11
C THR A 291 17.19 -3.22 -6.26
N TYR A 292 16.06 -2.66 -6.69
CA TYR A 292 15.24 -1.80 -5.84
C TYR A 292 14.34 -2.65 -4.96
N ILE A 293 14.31 -2.36 -3.66
CA ILE A 293 13.39 -2.98 -2.70
C ILE A 293 12.50 -1.88 -2.15
N ILE A 294 11.20 -2.01 -2.39
CA ILE A 294 10.16 -1.09 -1.93
C ILE A 294 9.33 -1.83 -0.87
N PHE A 295 9.18 -1.24 0.31
CA PHE A 295 8.36 -1.77 1.40
C PHE A 295 7.25 -0.78 1.70
N THR A 296 5.99 -1.24 1.63
CA THR A 296 4.79 -0.41 1.90
C THR A 296 3.61 -1.26 2.35
N SER A 297 2.49 -0.60 2.67
CA SER A 297 1.19 -1.21 3.00
C SER A 297 0.09 -0.75 2.05
N ASP A 298 -1.01 -1.50 2.01
CA ASP A 298 -2.20 -1.10 1.26
C ASP A 298 -3.07 -0.10 2.02
N ASN A 299 -3.14 -0.15 3.33
CA ASN A 299 -3.79 0.81 4.23
C ASN A 299 -3.24 0.64 5.64
N GLY A 300 -3.58 1.56 6.53
CA GLY A 300 -3.34 1.44 7.95
C GLY A 300 -4.46 0.67 8.67
N TYR A 301 -4.56 0.86 10.00
CA TYR A 301 -5.54 0.17 10.83
C TYR A 301 -5.68 0.87 12.18
N HIS A 302 -6.90 1.09 12.68
CA HIS A 302 -7.13 1.61 14.04
C HIS A 302 -7.47 0.48 15.02
N VAL A 303 -7.09 0.69 16.28
CA VAL A 303 -7.36 -0.22 17.39
C VAL A 303 -7.74 0.62 18.61
N GLY A 304 -9.00 1.03 18.68
CA GLY A 304 -9.58 1.78 19.79
C GLY A 304 -9.55 3.30 19.65
N GLN A 305 -8.98 3.88 18.58
CA GLN A 305 -8.95 5.33 18.38
C GLN A 305 -10.37 5.88 18.17
N PHE A 306 -10.66 7.04 18.78
CA PHE A 306 -11.97 7.71 18.78
C PHE A 306 -13.12 6.82 19.28
N GLY A 307 -12.84 5.81 20.12
CA GLY A 307 -13.82 4.82 20.56
C GLY A 307 -14.28 3.86 19.47
N MET A 308 -13.64 3.86 18.30
CA MET A 308 -13.85 2.84 17.27
C MET A 308 -13.05 1.59 17.66
N PRO A 309 -13.69 0.39 17.81
CA PRO A 309 -12.99 -0.77 18.36
C PRO A 309 -11.81 -1.21 17.50
N LEU A 310 -12.03 -1.47 16.23
CA LEU A 310 -11.02 -1.92 15.28
C LEU A 310 -11.58 -1.84 13.85
N ASP A 311 -10.77 -1.58 12.92
CA ASP A 311 -10.92 -1.68 11.45
C ASP A 311 -10.06 -0.61 10.75
N LYS A 312 -10.44 -0.23 9.55
CA LYS A 312 -9.98 0.87 8.69
C LYS A 312 -11.22 1.49 8.04
N ARG A 313 -11.12 2.23 7.01
CA ARG A 313 -12.17 2.90 6.20
C ARG A 313 -12.38 4.36 6.57
N GLN A 314 -11.64 4.87 7.54
CA GLN A 314 -11.78 6.27 7.95
C GLN A 314 -10.60 7.10 7.42
N PRO A 315 -10.81 8.38 7.12
CA PRO A 315 -9.72 9.26 6.66
C PRO A 315 -8.89 9.81 7.83
N TYR A 316 -8.69 8.98 8.88
CA TYR A 316 -7.82 9.31 10.00
C TYR A 316 -6.43 8.71 9.82
N GLU A 317 -5.42 9.34 10.40
CA GLU A 317 -4.00 8.96 10.24
C GLU A 317 -3.76 7.47 10.46
N THR A 318 -4.42 6.86 11.44
CA THR A 318 -4.27 5.42 11.71
C THR A 318 -4.63 4.53 10.52
N ASP A 319 -5.56 4.97 9.67
CA ASP A 319 -6.09 4.18 8.56
C ASP A 319 -5.41 4.51 7.23
N ILE A 320 -4.86 5.73 7.10
CA ILE A 320 -4.32 6.24 5.83
C ILE A 320 -2.82 6.44 5.84
N HIS A 321 -2.18 6.71 6.99
CA HIS A 321 -0.73 6.91 7.08
C HIS A 321 -0.02 5.54 7.08
N ILE A 322 0.64 5.23 5.98
CA ILE A 322 1.26 3.93 5.71
C ILE A 322 2.79 4.04 5.59
N PRO A 323 3.53 2.98 5.92
CA PRO A 323 4.97 2.96 5.72
C PRO A 323 5.32 3.00 4.23
N LEU A 324 6.39 3.74 3.90
CA LEU A 324 7.00 3.68 2.59
C LEU A 324 8.50 3.88 2.69
N TYR A 325 9.24 2.86 2.28
CA TYR A 325 10.69 2.83 2.26
C TYR A 325 11.17 2.32 0.91
N ILE A 326 12.17 2.98 0.34
CA ILE A 326 12.79 2.58 -0.92
C ILE A 326 14.30 2.46 -0.71
N ARG A 327 14.83 1.27 -0.98
CA ARG A 327 16.27 1.00 -1.07
C ARG A 327 16.60 0.55 -2.48
N GLY A 328 17.74 0.97 -3.02
CA GLY A 328 18.19 0.50 -4.34
C GLY A 328 19.38 1.27 -4.87
N PRO A 329 19.78 0.98 -6.11
CA PRO A 329 20.88 1.69 -6.76
C PRO A 329 20.65 3.21 -6.80
N GLY A 330 21.63 3.99 -6.32
CA GLY A 330 21.54 5.45 -6.30
C GLY A 330 20.61 6.04 -5.23
N ILE A 331 20.00 5.19 -4.37
CA ILE A 331 19.18 5.65 -3.25
C ILE A 331 20.05 5.80 -2.00
N GLU A 332 20.11 7.02 -1.49
CA GLU A 332 20.82 7.33 -0.25
C GLU A 332 19.92 7.15 0.99
N GLN A 333 20.55 6.92 2.13
CA GLN A 333 19.84 6.94 3.41
C GLN A 333 19.37 8.38 3.70
N SER A 334 18.08 8.60 3.62
CA SER A 334 17.47 9.93 3.81
C SER A 334 16.04 9.84 4.32
N LYS A 335 15.48 11.00 4.69
CA LYS A 335 14.07 11.16 5.02
C LYS A 335 13.47 12.25 4.15
N ILE A 336 12.37 11.93 3.49
CA ILE A 336 11.60 12.86 2.66
C ILE A 336 10.27 13.11 3.34
N ALA A 337 10.03 14.37 3.71
CA ALA A 337 8.79 14.80 4.39
C ALA A 337 7.73 15.33 3.40
N ALA A 338 8.02 15.39 2.11
CA ALA A 338 7.00 15.74 1.11
C ALA A 338 5.86 14.73 1.15
N PRO A 339 4.59 15.17 1.11
CA PRO A 339 3.45 14.25 1.05
C PRO A 339 3.49 13.41 -0.23
N VAL A 340 3.36 12.07 -0.06
CA VAL A 340 3.34 11.10 -1.16
C VAL A 340 2.15 10.15 -0.99
N SER A 341 1.72 9.54 -2.07
CA SER A 341 0.52 8.70 -2.07
C SER A 341 0.79 7.33 -2.70
N SER A 342 -0.04 6.37 -2.37
CA SER A 342 -0.01 5.03 -2.97
C SER A 342 -0.15 5.03 -4.49
N VAL A 343 -0.79 6.04 -5.10
CA VAL A 343 -0.86 6.20 -6.57
C VAL A 343 0.51 6.46 -7.20
N ASP A 344 1.48 6.96 -6.43
CA ASP A 344 2.84 7.24 -6.89
C ASP A 344 3.66 5.98 -7.16
N MET A 345 3.22 4.82 -6.62
CA MET A 345 3.92 3.55 -6.77
C MET A 345 4.05 3.10 -8.23
N PHE A 346 2.98 3.24 -9.01
CA PHE A 346 2.98 2.91 -10.43
C PHE A 346 4.03 3.72 -11.20
N ALA A 347 3.98 5.05 -11.04
CA ALA A 347 4.91 5.97 -11.66
C ALA A 347 6.36 5.67 -11.27
N THR A 348 6.61 5.39 -9.99
CA THR A 348 7.93 5.04 -9.45
C THR A 348 8.47 3.74 -10.04
N ILE A 349 7.64 2.70 -10.11
CA ILE A 349 8.03 1.39 -10.66
C ILE A 349 8.36 1.50 -12.15
N LEU A 350 7.59 2.26 -12.92
CA LEU A 350 7.86 2.46 -14.34
C LEU A 350 9.11 3.33 -14.56
N ASP A 351 9.33 4.35 -13.74
CA ASP A 351 10.53 5.20 -13.80
C ASP A 351 11.81 4.41 -13.49
N ILE A 352 11.79 3.50 -12.50
CA ILE A 352 12.91 2.56 -12.23
C ILE A 352 13.26 1.76 -13.50
N ALA A 353 12.27 1.40 -14.28
CA ALA A 353 12.45 0.64 -15.53
C ALA A 353 12.76 1.53 -16.75
N GLY A 354 12.79 2.85 -16.59
CA GLY A 354 13.06 3.80 -17.68
C GLY A 354 11.90 3.93 -18.68
N LEU A 355 10.65 3.69 -18.22
CA LEU A 355 9.46 3.85 -19.04
C LEU A 355 8.75 5.18 -18.81
N GLU A 356 8.35 5.82 -19.90
CA GLU A 356 7.37 6.89 -19.85
C GLU A 356 5.99 6.36 -19.44
N TYR A 357 5.26 7.17 -18.69
CA TYR A 357 3.97 6.76 -18.10
C TYR A 357 2.96 7.92 -18.06
N PHE A 358 1.68 7.54 -18.09
CA PHE A 358 0.55 8.41 -17.75
C PHE A 358 -0.09 7.88 -16.47
N SER A 359 -0.12 8.69 -15.43
CA SER A 359 -0.54 8.29 -14.08
C SER A 359 -1.12 9.50 -13.34
N ASP A 360 -2.04 9.25 -12.43
CA ASP A 360 -2.52 10.29 -11.49
C ASP A 360 -1.47 10.59 -10.40
N GLY A 361 -0.45 9.73 -10.27
CA GLY A 361 0.70 9.88 -9.39
C GLY A 361 1.96 10.37 -10.10
N THR A 362 3.03 10.57 -9.33
CA THR A 362 4.35 10.97 -9.83
C THR A 362 5.43 10.04 -9.30
N SER A 363 6.56 9.92 -10.03
CA SER A 363 7.69 9.13 -9.54
C SER A 363 8.30 9.76 -8.29
N LEU A 364 8.56 8.91 -7.30
CA LEU A 364 9.23 9.26 -6.04
C LEU A 364 10.75 9.38 -6.18
N LEU A 365 11.31 9.03 -7.33
CA LEU A 365 12.72 9.18 -7.64
C LEU A 365 13.06 10.59 -8.16
N LYS A 366 12.05 11.43 -8.40
CA LYS A 366 12.26 12.82 -8.80
C LYS A 366 12.84 13.64 -7.64
N HIS A 367 13.90 14.39 -7.90
CA HIS A 367 14.64 15.16 -6.89
C HIS A 367 13.83 16.31 -6.25
N ASN A 368 12.69 16.72 -6.82
CA ASN A 368 11.93 17.92 -6.42
C ASN A 368 10.49 17.61 -6.01
N LEU A 369 10.29 16.67 -5.07
CA LEU A 369 8.98 16.47 -4.46
C LEU A 369 8.67 17.69 -3.57
N SER A 370 7.59 18.41 -3.90
CA SER A 370 7.19 19.60 -3.15
C SER A 370 6.62 19.23 -1.78
N ILE A 371 7.08 19.92 -0.74
CA ILE A 371 6.52 19.80 0.62
C ILE A 371 5.06 20.30 0.69
N ASP A 372 4.67 21.19 -0.23
CA ASP A 372 3.31 21.76 -0.31
C ASP A 372 2.37 20.93 -1.21
N ARG A 373 2.77 19.72 -1.59
CA ARG A 373 1.97 18.85 -2.43
C ARG A 373 0.63 18.54 -1.78
N THR A 374 -0.44 18.63 -2.55
CA THR A 374 -1.79 18.26 -2.14
C THR A 374 -2.10 16.84 -2.61
N LEU A 375 -2.56 15.98 -1.72
CA LEU A 375 -2.99 14.62 -2.02
C LEU A 375 -4.51 14.50 -1.94
N LEU A 376 -5.08 13.62 -2.75
CA LEU A 376 -6.47 13.19 -2.63
C LEU A 376 -6.53 11.85 -1.90
N ILE A 377 -7.38 11.78 -0.89
CA ILE A 377 -7.81 10.53 -0.26
C ILE A 377 -9.31 10.46 -0.44
N GLU A 378 -9.80 9.42 -1.09
CA GLU A 378 -11.22 9.28 -1.39
C GLU A 378 -11.73 7.89 -1.03
N TYR A 379 -12.96 7.85 -0.50
CA TYR A 379 -13.65 6.59 -0.22
C TYR A 379 -15.15 6.79 -0.38
N LYS A 380 -15.78 5.91 -1.16
CA LYS A 380 -17.22 5.99 -1.48
C LYS A 380 -18.07 5.01 -0.67
N GLY A 381 -17.53 4.43 0.39
CA GLY A 381 -18.25 3.47 1.23
C GLY A 381 -18.35 2.05 0.66
N GLU A 382 -18.98 1.15 1.41
CA GLU A 382 -18.99 -0.30 1.14
C GLU A 382 -20.07 -0.75 0.15
N ASN A 383 -20.93 0.14 -0.30
CA ASN A 383 -22.02 -0.19 -1.21
C ASN A 383 -21.88 0.55 -2.54
N SER A 384 -22.04 -0.18 -3.66
CA SER A 384 -22.07 0.40 -5.02
C SER A 384 -23.14 1.46 -5.22
N GLU A 385 -24.22 1.42 -4.42
CA GLU A 385 -25.32 2.39 -4.44
C GLU A 385 -25.23 3.41 -3.29
N GLY A 386 -24.17 3.39 -2.51
CA GLY A 386 -24.04 4.26 -1.34
C GLY A 386 -24.92 3.89 -0.16
N ARG A 387 -25.46 2.68 -0.12
CA ARG A 387 -26.23 2.13 1.01
C ARG A 387 -25.51 0.90 1.58
N SER A 388 -25.37 0.83 2.90
CA SER A 388 -24.84 -0.38 3.51
C SER A 388 -25.89 -1.49 3.55
N ASN A 389 -25.50 -2.72 3.23
CA ASN A 389 -26.37 -3.90 3.42
C ASN A 389 -26.72 -4.14 4.90
N SER A 390 -26.07 -3.45 5.83
CA SER A 390 -26.31 -3.53 7.27
C SER A 390 -27.36 -2.51 7.77
N GLY A 391 -27.96 -1.72 6.88
CA GLY A 391 -28.90 -0.68 7.25
C GLY A 391 -28.25 0.57 7.88
N CYS A 392 -26.91 0.61 7.99
CA CYS A 392 -26.19 1.81 8.39
C CYS A 392 -26.17 2.81 7.22
N PRO A 393 -26.50 4.11 7.45
CA PRO A 393 -26.28 5.12 6.46
C PRO A 393 -24.81 5.16 6.05
N THR A 394 -24.52 5.24 4.76
CA THR A 394 -23.16 5.39 4.25
C THR A 394 -22.83 6.86 4.03
N ASP A 395 -21.53 7.16 3.91
CA ASP A 395 -21.03 8.52 3.63
C ASP A 395 -21.52 9.13 2.33
N SER A 396 -22.25 8.37 1.53
CA SER A 396 -22.88 8.82 0.29
C SER A 396 -24.28 9.47 0.47
N ASP A 397 -24.77 9.61 1.71
CA ASP A 397 -25.95 10.46 1.94
C ASP A 397 -25.63 11.89 1.50
N PRO A 398 -26.30 12.44 0.50
CA PRO A 398 -26.07 13.80 0.03
C PRO A 398 -26.25 14.86 1.13
N ASN A 399 -26.97 14.54 2.22
CA ASN A 399 -27.10 15.41 3.39
C ASN A 399 -25.85 15.36 4.30
N LEU A 400 -25.03 14.29 4.21
CA LEU A 400 -23.76 14.14 4.93
C LEU A 400 -22.59 14.77 4.15
N ALA A 401 -22.70 15.00 2.86
CA ALA A 401 -21.69 15.66 2.03
C ALA A 401 -21.35 17.11 2.46
N SER A 402 -22.00 17.63 3.48
CA SER A 402 -21.72 18.93 4.09
C SER A 402 -20.83 18.84 5.33
N TYR A 403 -20.53 17.65 5.85
CA TYR A 403 -19.66 17.50 7.01
C TYR A 403 -18.20 17.78 6.64
N VAL A 404 -17.51 18.55 7.48
CA VAL A 404 -16.13 18.96 7.22
C VAL A 404 -15.31 18.75 8.47
N GLU A 405 -14.26 17.97 8.36
CA GLU A 405 -13.18 17.91 9.35
C GLU A 405 -11.92 18.55 8.78
N ALA A 406 -11.17 19.23 9.63
CA ALA A 406 -9.87 19.78 9.31
C ALA A 406 -9.00 19.75 10.56
N TYR A 407 -7.74 19.36 10.40
CA TYR A 407 -6.79 19.21 11.49
C TYR A 407 -5.45 19.86 11.11
N ASP A 408 -4.79 20.46 12.08
CA ASP A 408 -3.41 20.90 11.97
C ASP A 408 -2.52 19.92 12.73
N PHE A 409 -1.86 19.03 12.03
CA PHE A 409 -1.03 17.98 12.63
C PHE A 409 0.17 18.50 13.41
N THR A 410 0.56 19.75 13.20
CA THR A 410 1.63 20.38 14.00
C THR A 410 1.16 20.74 15.41
N GLN A 411 -0.14 20.97 15.59
CA GLN A 411 -0.77 21.34 16.86
C GLN A 411 -1.59 20.19 17.45
N ASP A 412 -2.16 19.33 16.60
CA ASP A 412 -3.08 18.24 16.96
C ASP A 412 -2.74 16.97 16.18
N PRO A 413 -1.62 16.30 16.50
CA PRO A 413 -1.17 15.09 15.82
C PRO A 413 -2.12 13.90 15.98
N TYR A 414 -3.05 13.96 16.94
CA TYR A 414 -4.03 12.90 17.19
C TYR A 414 -5.44 13.22 16.69
N GLN A 415 -5.60 14.31 15.92
CA GLN A 415 -6.89 14.72 15.30
C GLN A 415 -8.04 14.85 16.32
N LEU A 416 -7.77 15.36 17.53
CA LEU A 416 -8.75 15.47 18.59
C LEU A 416 -9.74 16.60 18.33
N LYS A 417 -9.27 17.75 17.82
CA LYS A 417 -10.06 18.97 17.64
C LYS A 417 -10.32 19.28 16.16
N ASN A 418 -11.57 19.22 15.75
CA ASN A 418 -11.95 19.58 14.39
C ASN A 418 -11.95 21.11 14.18
N LEU A 419 -11.08 21.60 13.31
CA LEU A 419 -10.97 23.01 12.92
C LEU A 419 -11.87 23.38 11.73
N GLY A 420 -12.57 22.41 11.13
CA GLY A 420 -13.31 22.59 9.87
C GLY A 420 -14.35 23.71 9.92
N TYR A 421 -15.01 23.87 11.06
CA TYR A 421 -16.03 24.94 11.24
C TYR A 421 -15.43 26.27 11.70
N ALA A 422 -14.29 26.25 12.40
CA ALA A 422 -13.57 27.46 12.82
C ALA A 422 -12.73 28.08 11.68
N MET A 423 -12.53 27.34 10.59
CA MET A 423 -11.73 27.78 9.46
C MET A 423 -12.31 29.03 8.80
N LYS A 424 -11.45 30.03 8.47
CA LYS A 424 -11.85 31.24 7.74
C LYS A 424 -12.54 30.89 6.41
N ARG A 425 -13.65 31.57 6.06
CA ARG A 425 -14.44 31.31 4.86
C ARG A 425 -13.61 31.22 3.58
N GLY A 426 -12.62 32.10 3.39
CA GLY A 426 -11.74 32.11 2.22
C GLY A 426 -10.88 30.83 2.12
N MET A 427 -10.34 30.36 3.24
CA MET A 427 -9.56 29.11 3.32
C MET A 427 -10.44 27.90 3.00
N ARG A 428 -11.63 27.80 3.60
CA ARG A 428 -12.62 26.75 3.30
C ARG A 428 -13.00 26.73 1.82
N HIS A 429 -13.18 27.91 1.20
CA HIS A 429 -13.49 28.00 -0.22
C HIS A 429 -12.32 27.49 -1.09
N ARG A 430 -11.06 27.80 -0.75
CA ARG A 430 -9.88 27.29 -1.45
C ARG A 430 -9.80 25.76 -1.39
N PHE A 431 -9.94 25.16 -0.19
CA PHE A 431 -9.94 23.70 -0.04
C PHE A 431 -11.07 23.03 -0.84
N ARG A 432 -12.29 23.58 -0.81
CA ARG A 432 -13.40 23.07 -1.62
C ARG A 432 -13.13 23.14 -3.12
N ARG A 433 -12.49 24.20 -3.59
CA ARG A 433 -12.11 24.32 -5.00
C ARG A 433 -11.07 23.27 -5.38
N ARG A 434 -10.03 23.08 -4.57
CA ARG A 434 -9.01 22.03 -4.78
C ARG A 434 -9.65 20.64 -4.80
N LEU A 435 -10.48 20.33 -3.83
CA LEU A 435 -11.20 19.06 -3.78
C LEU A 435 -12.04 18.84 -5.04
N LYS A 436 -12.79 19.83 -5.50
CA LYS A 436 -13.59 19.75 -6.75
C LYS A 436 -12.74 19.47 -7.98
N ASN A 437 -11.51 19.95 -8.01
CA ASN A 437 -10.57 19.69 -9.11
C ASN A 437 -9.97 18.27 -8.98
N LEU A 438 -9.52 17.89 -7.78
CA LEU A 438 -8.91 16.60 -7.52
C LEU A 438 -9.85 15.41 -7.78
N VAL A 439 -11.12 15.50 -7.38
CA VAL A 439 -12.09 14.40 -7.61
C VAL A 439 -12.51 14.22 -9.08
N LYS A 440 -11.99 15.05 -9.98
CA LYS A 440 -12.26 14.99 -11.42
C LYS A 440 -11.00 14.90 -12.26
N CYS A 441 -9.83 15.00 -11.64
CA CYS A 441 -8.57 15.00 -12.35
C CYS A 441 -8.26 13.63 -12.99
N LYS A 442 -7.41 13.64 -14.00
CA LYS A 442 -6.92 12.44 -14.66
C LYS A 442 -5.49 12.69 -15.13
N ASP A 443 -4.64 11.67 -14.99
CA ASP A 443 -3.24 11.69 -15.41
C ASP A 443 -2.48 12.91 -14.81
N ASP A 444 -1.65 13.56 -15.58
CA ASP A 444 -0.81 14.68 -15.14
C ASP A 444 -1.59 15.86 -14.52
N GLN A 445 -2.88 15.96 -14.81
CA GLN A 445 -3.74 16.99 -14.19
C GLN A 445 -3.82 16.79 -12.67
N CYS A 446 -3.78 15.56 -12.18
CA CYS A 446 -3.82 15.26 -10.75
C CYS A 446 -2.52 15.72 -10.04
N VAL A 447 -1.39 15.63 -10.71
CA VAL A 447 -0.08 16.06 -10.20
C VAL A 447 0.05 17.59 -10.22
N ALA A 448 -0.56 18.24 -11.22
CA ALA A 448 -0.46 19.69 -11.43
C ALA A 448 -1.27 20.54 -10.44
N ILE A 449 -2.16 19.91 -9.64
CA ILE A 449 -2.96 20.62 -8.62
C ILE A 449 -2.07 20.91 -7.40
N GLY A 450 -1.18 21.88 -7.55
CA GLY A 450 -0.31 22.39 -6.50
C GLY A 450 -1.01 23.32 -5.50
N PRO A 451 -0.29 23.82 -4.48
CA PRO A 451 -0.80 24.85 -3.60
C PRO A 451 -1.15 26.11 -4.41
N ASP A 452 -2.29 26.73 -4.09
CA ASP A 452 -2.58 28.07 -4.60
C ASP A 452 -1.42 28.99 -4.14
N ARG A 453 -0.66 29.56 -5.05
CA ARG A 453 0.34 30.59 -4.71
C ARG A 453 -0.42 31.74 -4.03
N TYR A 454 0.07 32.11 -2.83
CA TYR A 454 -0.47 33.21 -2.02
C TYR A 454 -0.36 34.55 -2.74
#